data_40666e82bd016b74e571aed3d2c764ef
#
_entry.id   40666e82bd016b74e571aed3d2c764ef
#
_cell.length_a   1.000
_cell.length_b   1.000
_cell.length_c   1.000
_cell.angle_alpha   90.00
_cell.angle_beta   90.00
_cell.angle_gamma   90.00
#
_symmetry.space_group_name_H-M   'P 1'
#
loop_
_entity.id
_entity.type
_entity.pdbx_description
1 polymer ?
#
loop_
_entity_poly.entity_id
_entity_poly.type
_entity_poly.pdbx_seq_one_letter_code
_entity_poly.pdbx_strand_id
1 'polypeptide(L)'
;LSDEISERATALGESANSAMDRAGSMYDTIKTQVEKAVSAADCVKQINEMTESIMQISSQTSLLALNASIEAARAGEAGKGFAVVASEISKLANETSDSVTSINEIVLEVNSSVDEMVQSMEGTTKFLDEVVLKDYDQFRAISNQYNNDADVVKTSMENVEHAILSLTDSIGVIADAITGINTTIDEATVGVTDIAEKTGSVVTEAAQNAELVDTCMDSVEQLEKIADKFTL
;
A
#
# COMPACT_ATOMS: atom_id res chain seq x y z
N LEU A 1 18.87 1.28 -5.69
CA LEU A 1 17.59 1.82 -5.18
C LEU A 1 16.38 1.22 -5.91
N SER A 2 16.30 1.28 -7.25
CA SER A 2 15.19 0.72 -8.02
C SER A 2 15.06 -0.79 -7.83
N ASP A 3 16.14 -1.54 -7.96
CA ASP A 3 16.17 -2.98 -7.73
C ASP A 3 15.76 -3.34 -6.29
N GLU A 4 16.16 -2.55 -5.30
CA GLU A 4 15.77 -2.71 -3.90
C GLU A 4 14.27 -2.47 -3.67
N ILE A 5 13.69 -1.47 -4.36
CA ILE A 5 12.24 -1.21 -4.33
C ILE A 5 11.48 -2.40 -4.94
N SER A 6 11.94 -2.93 -6.08
CA SER A 6 11.33 -4.07 -6.74
C SER A 6 11.41 -5.35 -5.88
N GLU A 7 12.55 -5.60 -5.22
CA GLU A 7 12.69 -6.73 -4.29
C GLU A 7 11.72 -6.62 -3.11
N ARG A 8 11.61 -5.45 -2.49
CA ARG A 8 10.67 -5.18 -1.40
C ARG A 8 9.21 -5.29 -1.84
N ALA A 9 8.90 -4.81 -3.03
CA ALA A 9 7.58 -4.94 -3.61
C ALA A 9 7.22 -6.42 -3.85
N THR A 10 8.13 -7.20 -4.41
CA THR A 10 7.92 -8.63 -4.61
C THR A 10 7.67 -9.36 -3.30
N ALA A 11 8.50 -9.10 -2.27
CA ALA A 11 8.33 -9.67 -0.93
C ALA A 11 6.98 -9.29 -0.29
N LEU A 12 6.51 -8.03 -0.51
CA LEU A 12 5.18 -7.60 -0.08
C LEU A 12 4.07 -8.39 -0.77
N GLY A 13 4.17 -8.61 -2.08
CA GLY A 13 3.22 -9.39 -2.86
C GLY A 13 3.14 -10.86 -2.40
N GLU A 14 4.28 -11.50 -2.15
CA GLU A 14 4.36 -12.85 -1.60
C GLU A 14 3.74 -12.94 -0.20
N SER A 15 4.04 -11.96 0.66
CA SER A 15 3.46 -11.87 2.00
C SER A 15 1.94 -11.70 1.96
N ALA A 16 1.43 -10.85 1.06
CA ALA A 16 -0.01 -10.65 0.86
C ALA A 16 -0.70 -11.92 0.36
N ASN A 17 -0.11 -12.64 -0.59
CA ASN A 17 -0.64 -13.93 -1.06
C ASN A 17 -0.68 -14.97 0.07
N SER A 18 0.41 -15.12 0.84
CA SER A 18 0.44 -16.04 1.98
C SER A 18 -0.60 -15.70 3.04
N ALA A 19 -0.81 -14.41 3.31
CA ALA A 19 -1.82 -13.95 4.26
C ALA A 19 -3.26 -14.19 3.72
N MET A 20 -3.48 -14.02 2.43
CA MET A 20 -4.76 -14.32 1.77
C MET A 20 -5.10 -15.81 1.84
N ASP A 21 -4.13 -16.70 1.59
CA ASP A 21 -4.32 -18.15 1.70
C ASP A 21 -4.66 -18.58 3.14
N ARG A 22 -4.01 -17.96 4.13
CA ARG A 22 -4.31 -18.21 5.55
C ARG A 22 -5.69 -17.70 5.94
N ALA A 23 -6.08 -16.52 5.47
CA ALA A 23 -7.42 -15.97 5.70
C ALA A 23 -8.50 -16.83 5.03
N GLY A 24 -8.28 -17.33 3.82
CA GLY A 24 -9.15 -18.27 3.13
C GLY A 24 -9.31 -19.58 3.90
N SER A 25 -8.21 -20.15 4.38
CA SER A 25 -8.26 -21.36 5.22
C SER A 25 -8.99 -21.14 6.54
N MET A 26 -8.86 -19.96 7.15
CA MET A 26 -9.59 -19.56 8.34
C MET A 26 -11.10 -19.45 8.05
N TYR A 27 -11.47 -18.84 6.93
CA TYR A 27 -12.85 -18.74 6.46
C TYR A 27 -13.50 -20.14 6.35
N ASP A 28 -12.85 -21.09 5.67
CA ASP A 28 -13.34 -22.46 5.51
C ASP A 28 -13.46 -23.19 6.87
N THR A 29 -12.51 -22.94 7.76
CA THR A 29 -12.53 -23.51 9.11
C THR A 29 -13.71 -23.01 9.91
N ILE A 30 -13.96 -21.69 9.91
CA ILE A 30 -15.09 -21.08 10.61
C ILE A 30 -16.41 -21.59 10.03
N LYS A 31 -16.56 -21.65 8.71
CA LYS A 31 -17.74 -22.19 8.04
C LYS A 31 -18.05 -23.61 8.51
N THR A 32 -17.04 -24.47 8.56
CA THR A 32 -17.19 -25.84 9.06
C THR A 32 -17.59 -25.87 10.55
N GLN A 33 -17.10 -24.95 11.36
CA GLN A 33 -17.46 -24.84 12.77
C GLN A 33 -18.90 -24.36 12.95
N VAL A 34 -19.37 -23.41 12.13
CA VAL A 34 -20.79 -22.98 12.11
C VAL A 34 -21.71 -24.16 11.81
N GLU A 35 -21.41 -24.94 10.76
CA GLU A 35 -22.19 -26.13 10.41
C GLU A 35 -22.26 -27.14 11.56
N LYS A 36 -21.17 -27.37 12.27
CA LYS A 36 -21.13 -28.23 13.46
C LYS A 36 -21.95 -27.68 14.63
N ALA A 37 -21.86 -26.34 14.86
CA ALA A 37 -22.60 -25.69 15.92
C ALA A 37 -24.12 -25.76 15.67
N VAL A 38 -24.56 -25.51 14.44
CA VAL A 38 -25.98 -25.66 14.05
C VAL A 38 -26.46 -27.12 14.24
N SER A 39 -25.65 -28.09 13.83
CA SER A 39 -25.97 -29.51 14.06
C SER A 39 -26.03 -29.89 15.54
N ALA A 40 -25.23 -29.30 16.40
CA ALA A 40 -25.31 -29.47 17.85
C ALA A 40 -26.56 -28.86 18.43
N ALA A 41 -27.00 -27.70 17.95
CA ALA A 41 -28.28 -27.10 18.36
C ALA A 41 -29.48 -27.99 18.04
N ASP A 42 -29.47 -28.73 16.94
CA ASP A 42 -30.54 -29.69 16.62
C ASP A 42 -30.58 -30.84 17.65
N CYS A 43 -29.47 -31.27 18.20
CA CYS A 43 -29.43 -32.26 19.30
C CYS A 43 -30.07 -31.70 20.59
N VAL A 44 -29.80 -30.41 20.89
CA VAL A 44 -30.37 -29.73 22.07
C VAL A 44 -31.90 -29.60 21.94
N LYS A 45 -32.41 -29.39 20.72
CA LYS A 45 -33.85 -29.40 20.43
C LYS A 45 -34.49 -30.75 20.71
N GLN A 46 -33.80 -31.88 20.40
CA GLN A 46 -34.28 -33.21 20.75
C GLN A 46 -34.37 -33.42 22.28
N ILE A 47 -33.43 -32.86 23.05
CA ILE A 47 -33.49 -32.89 24.51
C ILE A 47 -34.77 -32.18 25.00
N ASN A 48 -35.15 -31.06 24.42
CA ASN A 48 -36.35 -30.34 24.76
C ASN A 48 -37.62 -31.19 24.53
N GLU A 49 -37.71 -31.92 23.40
CA GLU A 49 -38.83 -32.84 23.13
C GLU A 49 -38.88 -34.00 24.16
N MET A 50 -37.69 -34.50 24.57
CA MET A 50 -37.64 -35.55 25.60
C MET A 50 -38.05 -35.00 26.98
N THR A 51 -37.67 -33.81 27.36
CA THR A 51 -38.04 -33.20 28.65
C THR A 51 -39.54 -32.91 28.70
N GLU A 52 -40.17 -32.47 27.62
CA GLU A 52 -41.64 -32.36 27.52
C GLU A 52 -42.32 -33.71 27.76
N SER A 53 -41.81 -34.78 27.15
CA SER A 53 -42.37 -36.15 27.36
C SER A 53 -42.23 -36.60 28.83
N ILE A 54 -41.09 -36.34 29.46
CA ILE A 54 -40.88 -36.69 30.88
C ILE A 54 -41.80 -35.84 31.76
N MET A 55 -42.04 -34.58 31.48
CA MET A 55 -42.96 -33.71 32.17
C MET A 55 -44.38 -34.27 32.13
N GLN A 56 -44.83 -34.74 30.94
CA GLN A 56 -46.13 -35.37 30.78
C GLN A 56 -46.26 -36.69 31.59
N ILE A 57 -45.22 -37.54 31.55
CA ILE A 57 -45.20 -38.79 32.36
C ILE A 57 -45.23 -38.47 33.85
N SER A 58 -44.48 -37.48 34.30
CA SER A 58 -44.47 -37.06 35.70
C SER A 58 -45.84 -36.56 36.18
N SER A 59 -46.48 -35.71 35.34
CA SER A 59 -47.82 -35.22 35.63
C SER A 59 -48.88 -36.36 35.71
N GLN A 60 -48.82 -37.30 34.76
CA GLN A 60 -49.65 -38.47 34.78
C GLN A 60 -49.43 -39.37 36.00
N THR A 61 -48.14 -39.54 36.39
CA THR A 61 -47.75 -40.33 37.56
C THR A 61 -48.26 -39.67 38.84
N SER A 62 -48.21 -38.36 38.97
CA SER A 62 -48.71 -37.59 40.10
C SER A 62 -50.26 -37.75 40.22
N LEU A 63 -50.97 -37.68 39.08
CA LEU A 63 -52.44 -37.92 39.05
C LEU A 63 -52.82 -39.37 39.44
N LEU A 64 -52.05 -40.36 38.94
CA LEU A 64 -52.26 -41.76 39.32
C LEU A 64 -52.03 -41.99 40.82
N ALA A 65 -51.01 -41.41 41.37
CA ALA A 65 -50.67 -41.46 42.80
C ALA A 65 -51.73 -40.77 43.64
N LEU A 66 -52.25 -39.64 43.19
CA LEU A 66 -53.36 -38.95 43.85
C LEU A 66 -54.64 -39.85 43.87
N ASN A 67 -54.99 -40.47 42.77
CA ASN A 67 -56.14 -41.42 42.69
C ASN A 67 -55.98 -42.64 43.62
N ALA A 68 -54.74 -43.18 43.67
CA ALA A 68 -54.36 -44.25 44.56
C ALA A 68 -54.45 -43.86 46.07
N SER A 69 -54.06 -42.63 46.39
CA SER A 69 -54.17 -42.07 47.73
C SER A 69 -55.64 -41.93 48.17
N ILE A 70 -56.52 -41.49 47.24
CA ILE A 70 -57.90 -41.32 47.48
C ILE A 70 -58.54 -42.71 47.79
N GLU A 71 -58.22 -43.73 46.96
CA GLU A 71 -58.82 -45.07 47.13
C GLU A 71 -58.26 -45.78 48.40
N ALA A 72 -56.99 -45.54 48.74
CA ALA A 72 -56.39 -46.00 49.99
C ALA A 72 -57.08 -45.40 51.21
N ALA A 73 -57.39 -44.11 51.18
CA ALA A 73 -58.14 -43.43 52.24
C ALA A 73 -59.58 -44.03 52.38
N ARG A 74 -60.18 -44.41 51.23
CA ARG A 74 -61.51 -45.04 51.20
C ARG A 74 -61.54 -46.42 51.80
N ALA A 75 -60.44 -47.18 51.78
CA ALA A 75 -60.29 -48.51 52.38
C ALA A 75 -59.97 -48.45 53.91
N GLY A 76 -59.91 -47.28 54.53
CA GLY A 76 -59.73 -47.08 55.98
C GLY A 76 -58.43 -47.71 56.52
N GLU A 77 -58.50 -48.43 57.63
CA GLU A 77 -57.33 -49.05 58.27
C GLU A 77 -56.57 -50.00 57.36
N ALA A 78 -57.26 -50.74 56.46
CA ALA A 78 -56.65 -51.69 55.53
C ALA A 78 -55.83 -50.97 54.44
N GLY A 79 -56.11 -49.69 54.15
CA GLY A 79 -55.45 -48.90 53.09
C GLY A 79 -54.20 -48.06 53.57
N LYS A 80 -53.92 -48.01 54.87
CA LYS A 80 -52.86 -47.15 55.42
C LYS A 80 -51.49 -47.32 54.75
N GLY A 81 -51.05 -48.55 54.50
CA GLY A 81 -49.77 -48.84 53.82
C GLY A 81 -49.73 -48.36 52.38
N PHE A 82 -50.89 -48.52 51.66
CA PHE A 82 -50.99 -48.02 50.29
C PHE A 82 -51.06 -46.49 50.18
N ALA A 83 -51.67 -45.85 51.17
CA ALA A 83 -51.63 -44.37 51.23
C ALA A 83 -50.27 -43.78 51.36
N VAL A 84 -49.41 -44.42 52.17
CA VAL A 84 -47.99 -43.97 52.32
C VAL A 84 -47.21 -44.13 50.99
N VAL A 85 -47.36 -45.27 50.34
CA VAL A 85 -46.69 -45.50 49.04
C VAL A 85 -47.19 -44.53 47.96
N ALA A 86 -48.50 -44.32 47.90
CA ALA A 86 -49.12 -43.36 46.97
C ALA A 86 -48.61 -41.92 47.21
N SER A 87 -48.49 -41.50 48.45
CA SER A 87 -47.97 -40.21 48.85
C SER A 87 -46.47 -40.07 48.41
N GLU A 88 -45.62 -41.10 48.57
CA GLU A 88 -44.24 -41.09 48.17
C GLU A 88 -44.12 -41.07 46.65
N ILE A 89 -44.94 -41.81 45.91
CA ILE A 89 -44.97 -41.72 44.43
C ILE A 89 -45.33 -40.30 43.96
N SER A 90 -46.35 -39.68 44.57
CA SER A 90 -46.74 -38.31 44.22
C SER A 90 -45.58 -37.31 44.51
N LYS A 91 -44.89 -37.48 45.60
CA LYS A 91 -43.71 -36.65 45.95
C LYS A 91 -42.57 -36.84 44.91
N LEU A 92 -42.23 -38.06 44.54
CA LEU A 92 -41.23 -38.37 43.54
C LEU A 92 -41.60 -37.80 42.16
N ALA A 93 -42.85 -37.88 41.78
CA ALA A 93 -43.37 -37.31 40.54
C ALA A 93 -43.19 -35.78 40.52
N ASN A 94 -43.50 -35.09 41.61
CA ASN A 94 -43.33 -33.64 41.73
C ASN A 94 -41.82 -33.26 41.69
N GLU A 95 -40.97 -33.97 42.44
CA GLU A 95 -39.49 -33.75 42.39
C GLU A 95 -38.93 -34.02 40.97
N THR A 96 -39.48 -34.97 40.23
CA THR A 96 -39.13 -35.20 38.82
C THR A 96 -39.57 -34.04 37.93
N SER A 97 -40.76 -33.52 38.13
CA SER A 97 -41.28 -32.33 37.42
C SER A 97 -40.39 -31.10 37.66
N ASP A 98 -39.99 -30.85 38.90
CA ASP A 98 -39.10 -29.73 39.26
C ASP A 98 -37.73 -29.90 38.61
N SER A 99 -37.18 -31.13 38.61
CA SER A 99 -35.92 -31.44 37.93
C SER A 99 -35.97 -31.22 36.43
N VAL A 100 -37.05 -31.62 35.77
CA VAL A 100 -37.29 -31.42 34.33
C VAL A 100 -37.45 -29.92 34.02
N THR A 101 -38.10 -29.16 34.88
CA THR A 101 -38.19 -27.70 34.73
C THR A 101 -36.77 -27.07 34.73
N SER A 102 -35.93 -27.47 35.68
CA SER A 102 -34.55 -26.99 35.73
C SER A 102 -33.73 -27.40 34.49
N ILE A 103 -33.96 -28.61 33.95
CA ILE A 103 -33.31 -29.04 32.69
C ILE A 103 -33.75 -28.15 31.53
N ASN A 104 -35.05 -27.84 31.42
CA ASN A 104 -35.57 -26.97 30.38
C ASN A 104 -34.96 -25.56 30.44
N GLU A 105 -34.76 -24.99 31.62
CA GLU A 105 -34.09 -23.69 31.77
C GLU A 105 -32.67 -23.75 31.24
N ILE A 106 -31.89 -24.80 31.58
CA ILE A 106 -30.53 -25.01 31.07
C ILE A 106 -30.54 -25.19 29.54
N VAL A 107 -31.50 -25.93 28.98
CA VAL A 107 -31.65 -26.13 27.53
C VAL A 107 -31.88 -24.82 26.80
N LEU A 108 -32.73 -23.95 27.37
CA LEU A 108 -32.98 -22.62 26.79
C LEU A 108 -31.71 -21.74 26.83
N GLU A 109 -30.97 -21.77 27.91
CA GLU A 109 -29.71 -21.03 28.03
C GLU A 109 -28.67 -21.53 27.03
N VAL A 110 -28.52 -22.85 26.85
CA VAL A 110 -27.62 -23.45 25.86
C VAL A 110 -28.03 -23.05 24.42
N ASN A 111 -29.33 -23.10 24.08
CA ASN A 111 -29.80 -22.67 22.77
C ASN A 111 -29.47 -21.20 22.51
N SER A 112 -29.72 -20.30 23.47
CA SER A 112 -29.37 -18.89 23.33
C SER A 112 -27.88 -18.70 23.11
N SER A 113 -27.03 -19.43 23.86
CA SER A 113 -25.55 -19.34 23.72
C SER A 113 -25.08 -19.87 22.36
N VAL A 114 -25.72 -20.92 21.82
CA VAL A 114 -25.40 -21.42 20.47
C VAL A 114 -25.81 -20.41 19.40
N ASP A 115 -26.97 -19.80 19.51
CA ASP A 115 -27.44 -18.78 18.57
C ASP A 115 -26.52 -17.57 18.56
N GLU A 116 -26.09 -17.08 19.73
CA GLU A 116 -25.10 -15.99 19.83
C GLU A 116 -23.76 -16.37 19.22
N MET A 117 -23.31 -17.60 19.42
CA MET A 117 -22.08 -18.13 18.83
C MET A 117 -22.17 -18.18 17.29
N VAL A 118 -23.27 -18.68 16.74
CA VAL A 118 -23.51 -18.72 15.29
C VAL A 118 -23.50 -17.32 14.71
N GLN A 119 -24.21 -16.38 15.31
CA GLN A 119 -24.24 -14.98 14.87
C GLN A 119 -22.85 -14.32 14.90
N SER A 120 -22.05 -14.57 15.94
CA SER A 120 -20.68 -14.09 16.04
C SER A 120 -19.76 -14.67 14.96
N MET A 121 -19.90 -15.96 14.65
CA MET A 121 -19.15 -16.63 13.60
C MET A 121 -19.54 -16.14 12.20
N GLU A 122 -20.82 -15.89 11.95
CA GLU A 122 -21.30 -15.27 10.69
C GLU A 122 -20.72 -13.87 10.52
N GLY A 123 -20.71 -13.06 11.59
CA GLY A 123 -20.06 -11.75 11.58
C GLY A 123 -18.57 -11.83 11.25
N THR A 124 -17.86 -12.80 11.82
CA THR A 124 -16.44 -13.05 11.56
C THR A 124 -16.20 -13.48 10.11
N THR A 125 -17.04 -14.37 9.58
CA THR A 125 -16.95 -14.84 8.19
C THR A 125 -17.15 -13.69 7.21
N LYS A 126 -18.15 -12.85 7.48
CA LYS A 126 -18.41 -11.65 6.69
C LYS A 126 -17.25 -10.65 6.73
N PHE A 127 -16.67 -10.43 7.91
CA PHE A 127 -15.49 -9.59 8.05
C PHE A 127 -14.28 -10.13 7.26
N LEU A 128 -14.03 -11.43 7.29
CA LEU A 128 -12.98 -12.07 6.50
C LEU A 128 -13.19 -11.86 5.00
N ASP A 129 -14.40 -12.07 4.49
CA ASP A 129 -14.72 -11.99 3.07
C ASP A 129 -14.77 -10.54 2.55
N GLU A 130 -15.46 -9.66 3.26
CA GLU A 130 -15.72 -8.29 2.80
C GLU A 130 -14.56 -7.32 3.06
N VAL A 131 -13.73 -7.60 4.07
CA VAL A 131 -12.65 -6.70 4.48
C VAL A 131 -11.29 -7.36 4.26
N VAL A 132 -10.99 -8.44 4.98
CA VAL A 132 -9.63 -8.98 5.04
C VAL A 132 -9.13 -9.49 3.69
N LEU A 133 -9.93 -10.28 2.97
CA LEU A 133 -9.55 -10.81 1.65
C LEU A 133 -9.41 -9.69 0.62
N LYS A 134 -10.27 -8.68 0.67
CA LYS A 134 -10.18 -7.51 -0.22
C LYS A 134 -8.95 -6.65 0.08
N ASP A 135 -8.60 -6.47 1.34
CA ASP A 135 -7.40 -5.73 1.73
C ASP A 135 -6.14 -6.42 1.22
N TYR A 136 -6.04 -7.74 1.31
CA TYR A 136 -4.91 -8.48 0.75
C TYR A 136 -4.86 -8.43 -0.79
N ASP A 137 -6.00 -8.42 -1.46
CA ASP A 137 -6.04 -8.22 -2.91
C ASP A 137 -5.56 -6.82 -3.31
N GLN A 138 -5.90 -5.78 -2.52
CA GLN A 138 -5.36 -4.44 -2.70
C GLN A 138 -3.85 -4.37 -2.43
N PHE A 139 -3.33 -5.04 -1.40
CA PHE A 139 -1.88 -5.10 -1.15
C PHE A 139 -1.14 -5.76 -2.31
N ARG A 140 -1.70 -6.79 -2.92
CA ARG A 140 -1.15 -7.40 -4.13
C ARG A 140 -1.13 -6.42 -5.32
N ALA A 141 -2.20 -5.67 -5.52
CA ALA A 141 -2.26 -4.64 -6.56
C ALA A 141 -1.23 -3.53 -6.34
N ILE A 142 -1.08 -3.05 -5.10
CA ILE A 142 -0.07 -2.06 -4.70
C ILE A 142 1.35 -2.61 -4.92
N SER A 143 1.62 -3.87 -4.57
CA SER A 143 2.91 -4.53 -4.83
C SER A 143 3.26 -4.50 -6.33
N ASN A 144 2.32 -4.85 -7.20
CA ASN A 144 2.51 -4.79 -8.64
C ASN A 144 2.76 -3.35 -9.13
N GLN A 145 2.07 -2.36 -8.56
CA GLN A 145 2.31 -0.96 -8.88
C GLN A 145 3.70 -0.51 -8.48
N TYR A 146 4.19 -0.87 -7.29
CA TYR A 146 5.56 -0.54 -6.87
C TYR A 146 6.63 -1.18 -7.76
N ASN A 147 6.41 -2.39 -8.27
CA ASN A 147 7.31 -2.99 -9.25
C ASN A 147 7.37 -2.18 -10.55
N ASN A 148 6.22 -1.75 -11.08
CA ASN A 148 6.16 -0.90 -12.26
C ASN A 148 6.83 0.48 -12.00
N ASP A 149 6.58 1.08 -10.85
CA ASP A 149 7.19 2.36 -10.47
C ASP A 149 8.72 2.23 -10.36
N ALA A 150 9.23 1.11 -9.84
CA ALA A 150 10.65 0.80 -9.80
C ALA A 150 11.27 0.73 -11.20
N ASP A 151 10.60 0.09 -12.16
CA ASP A 151 11.05 0.03 -13.56
C ASP A 151 11.07 1.42 -14.21
N VAL A 152 10.06 2.25 -13.94
CA VAL A 152 10.01 3.64 -14.43
C VAL A 152 11.17 4.47 -13.84
N VAL A 153 11.45 4.32 -12.55
CA VAL A 153 12.58 4.99 -11.89
C VAL A 153 13.90 4.54 -12.49
N LYS A 154 14.09 3.23 -12.73
CA LYS A 154 15.29 2.67 -13.36
C LYS A 154 15.52 3.29 -14.74
N THR A 155 14.52 3.25 -15.60
CA THR A 155 14.58 3.82 -16.95
C THR A 155 14.86 5.33 -16.92
N SER A 156 14.27 6.04 -15.97
CA SER A 156 14.51 7.47 -15.80
C SER A 156 15.97 7.77 -15.39
N MET A 157 16.55 6.94 -14.50
CA MET A 157 17.96 7.08 -14.10
C MET A 157 18.92 6.77 -15.24
N GLU A 158 18.65 5.77 -16.07
CA GLU A 158 19.40 5.46 -17.28
C GLU A 158 19.39 6.66 -18.26
N ASN A 159 18.23 7.30 -18.45
CA ASN A 159 18.11 8.50 -19.26
C ASN A 159 18.90 9.69 -18.69
N VAL A 160 18.89 9.87 -17.37
CA VAL A 160 19.70 10.89 -16.68
C VAL A 160 21.21 10.62 -16.88
N GLU A 161 21.66 9.39 -16.75
CA GLU A 161 23.03 9.00 -17.00
C GLU A 161 23.48 9.35 -18.44
N HIS A 162 22.66 8.99 -19.45
CA HIS A 162 22.90 9.34 -20.83
C HIS A 162 22.95 10.86 -21.06
N ALA A 163 22.07 11.62 -20.41
CA ALA A 163 22.08 13.09 -20.49
C ALA A 163 23.35 13.69 -19.87
N ILE A 164 23.83 13.15 -18.74
CA ILE A 164 25.09 13.57 -18.11
C ILE A 164 26.29 13.29 -19.02
N LEU A 165 26.35 12.12 -19.65
CA LEU A 165 27.42 11.78 -20.59
C LEU A 165 27.43 12.76 -21.79
N SER A 166 26.26 13.06 -22.36
CA SER A 166 26.13 14.04 -23.47
C SER A 166 26.50 15.46 -23.06
N LEU A 167 26.15 15.87 -21.82
CA LEU A 167 26.60 17.14 -21.25
C LEU A 167 28.13 17.21 -21.11
N THR A 168 28.74 16.13 -20.63
CA THR A 168 30.19 16.04 -20.48
C THR A 168 30.91 16.20 -21.83
N ASP A 169 30.43 15.55 -22.89
CA ASP A 169 30.92 15.69 -24.25
C ASP A 169 30.78 17.14 -24.76
N SER A 170 29.59 17.73 -24.53
CA SER A 170 29.36 19.14 -24.92
C SER A 170 30.29 20.12 -24.21
N ILE A 171 30.58 19.89 -22.92
CA ILE A 171 31.55 20.69 -22.17
C ILE A 171 32.97 20.54 -22.78
N GLY A 172 33.36 19.35 -23.21
CA GLY A 172 34.60 19.11 -23.93
C GLY A 172 34.71 19.94 -25.22
N VAL A 173 33.64 19.91 -26.05
CA VAL A 173 33.59 20.72 -27.27
C VAL A 173 33.69 22.23 -26.99
N ILE A 174 33.02 22.70 -25.92
CA ILE A 174 33.12 24.11 -25.52
C ILE A 174 34.55 24.48 -25.07
N ALA A 175 35.23 23.62 -24.31
CA ALA A 175 36.61 23.83 -23.88
C ALA A 175 37.59 23.93 -25.08
N ASP A 176 37.41 23.07 -26.07
CA ASP A 176 38.19 23.10 -27.31
C ASP A 176 37.93 24.39 -28.11
N ALA A 177 36.66 24.80 -28.21
CA ALA A 177 36.32 26.07 -28.86
C ALA A 177 36.91 27.30 -28.16
N ILE A 178 36.91 27.32 -26.82
CA ILE A 178 37.56 28.39 -26.03
C ILE A 178 39.09 28.43 -26.31
N THR A 179 39.72 27.26 -26.41
CA THR A 179 41.16 27.18 -26.75
C THR A 179 41.40 27.74 -28.16
N GLY A 180 40.58 27.42 -29.13
CA GLY A 180 40.63 27.97 -30.48
C GLY A 180 40.44 29.50 -30.51
N ILE A 181 39.49 30.02 -29.73
CA ILE A 181 39.26 31.46 -29.59
C ILE A 181 40.51 32.17 -29.03
N ASN A 182 41.12 31.61 -27.97
CA ASN A 182 42.37 32.18 -27.40
C ASN A 182 43.48 32.24 -28.43
N THR A 183 43.68 31.18 -29.22
CA THR A 183 44.68 31.19 -30.31
C THR A 183 44.40 32.30 -31.33
N THR A 184 43.14 32.48 -31.72
CA THR A 184 42.72 33.53 -32.67
C THR A 184 42.94 34.93 -32.08
N ILE A 185 42.72 35.13 -30.79
CA ILE A 185 42.97 36.38 -30.09
C ILE A 185 44.48 36.69 -30.07
N ASP A 186 45.32 35.70 -29.82
CA ASP A 186 46.78 35.86 -29.85
C ASP A 186 47.26 36.25 -31.26
N GLU A 187 46.78 35.59 -32.31
CA GLU A 187 47.09 35.93 -33.72
C GLU A 187 46.60 37.35 -34.07
N ALA A 188 45.38 37.71 -33.65
CA ALA A 188 44.85 39.06 -33.86
C ALA A 188 45.69 40.12 -33.13
N THR A 189 46.19 39.84 -31.94
CA THR A 189 47.07 40.73 -31.15
C THR A 189 48.39 41.01 -31.88
N VAL A 190 48.98 39.93 -32.42
CA VAL A 190 50.21 40.06 -33.27
C VAL A 190 49.93 40.93 -34.52
N GLY A 191 48.75 40.65 -35.20
CA GLY A 191 48.38 41.44 -36.37
C GLY A 191 48.12 42.92 -36.07
N VAL A 192 47.52 43.24 -34.93
CA VAL A 192 47.32 44.65 -34.49
C VAL A 192 48.66 45.34 -34.22
N THR A 193 49.60 44.61 -33.60
CA THR A 193 50.95 45.11 -33.34
C THR A 193 51.69 45.42 -34.65
N ASP A 194 51.66 44.52 -35.63
CA ASP A 194 52.28 44.73 -36.99
C ASP A 194 51.61 45.94 -37.72
N ILE A 195 50.34 46.12 -37.64
CA ILE A 195 49.65 47.27 -38.20
C ILE A 195 50.08 48.56 -37.53
N ALA A 196 50.25 48.56 -36.20
CA ALA A 196 50.74 49.74 -35.47
C ALA A 196 52.20 50.15 -35.91
N GLU A 197 53.05 49.12 -36.03
CA GLU A 197 54.44 49.35 -36.53
C GLU A 197 54.51 49.91 -37.97
N LYS A 198 53.72 49.29 -38.86
CA LYS A 198 53.62 49.76 -40.26
C LYS A 198 52.99 51.14 -40.36
N THR A 199 52.01 51.45 -39.53
CA THR A 199 51.42 52.79 -39.47
C THR A 199 52.48 53.80 -39.01
N GLY A 200 53.25 53.46 -38.00
CA GLY A 200 54.42 54.33 -37.59
C GLY A 200 55.42 54.57 -38.72
N SER A 201 55.74 53.57 -39.50
CA SER A 201 56.63 53.71 -40.70
C SER A 201 56.02 54.61 -41.76
N VAL A 202 54.66 54.45 -42.06
CA VAL A 202 53.96 55.30 -43.02
C VAL A 202 53.95 56.78 -42.54
N VAL A 203 53.79 57.05 -41.25
CA VAL A 203 53.90 58.41 -40.70
C VAL A 203 55.28 58.99 -40.90
N THR A 204 56.31 58.19 -40.67
CA THR A 204 57.74 58.62 -40.87
C THR A 204 58.04 58.94 -42.33
N GLU A 205 57.60 58.06 -43.25
CA GLU A 205 57.75 58.24 -44.69
C GLU A 205 56.98 59.48 -45.18
N ALA A 206 55.77 59.70 -44.64
CA ALA A 206 54.97 60.90 -44.97
C ALA A 206 55.69 62.21 -44.54
N ALA A 207 56.31 62.19 -43.35
CA ALA A 207 57.11 63.34 -42.89
C ALA A 207 58.35 63.59 -43.75
N GLN A 208 59.10 62.53 -44.18
CA GLN A 208 60.19 62.61 -45.09
C GLN A 208 59.74 63.13 -46.47
N ASN A 209 58.61 62.68 -46.97
CA ASN A 209 58.06 63.18 -48.22
C ASN A 209 57.69 64.68 -48.14
N ALA A 210 57.17 65.12 -47.01
CA ALA A 210 56.86 66.53 -46.81
C ALA A 210 58.15 67.40 -46.86
N GLU A 211 59.26 66.94 -46.22
CA GLU A 211 60.57 67.59 -46.24
C GLU A 211 61.18 67.62 -47.67
N LEU A 212 61.00 66.53 -48.43
CA LEU A 212 61.45 66.46 -49.84
C LEU A 212 60.65 67.43 -50.71
N VAL A 213 59.34 67.57 -50.47
CA VAL A 213 58.50 68.54 -51.18
C VAL A 213 58.94 69.97 -50.89
N ASP A 214 59.23 70.33 -49.64
CA ASP A 214 59.76 71.60 -49.23
C ASP A 214 61.15 71.89 -49.94
N THR A 215 62.00 70.93 -49.93
CA THR A 215 63.34 71.03 -50.63
C THR A 215 63.13 71.21 -52.15
N CYS A 216 62.20 70.53 -52.77
CA CYS A 216 61.82 70.70 -54.16
C CYS A 216 61.29 72.11 -54.42
N MET A 217 60.37 72.61 -53.53
CA MET A 217 59.88 73.97 -53.65
C MET A 217 60.99 75.02 -53.57
N ASP A 218 61.88 74.90 -52.61
CA ASP A 218 63.06 75.78 -52.53
C ASP A 218 63.93 75.73 -53.81
N SER A 219 64.10 74.53 -54.35
CA SER A 219 64.89 74.38 -55.62
C SER A 219 64.15 75.01 -56.82
N VAL A 220 62.83 74.90 -56.86
CA VAL A 220 62.03 75.60 -57.91
C VAL A 220 62.14 77.14 -57.78
N GLU A 221 62.01 77.65 -56.56
CA GLU A 221 62.18 79.10 -56.29
C GLU A 221 63.54 79.61 -56.68
N GLN A 222 64.64 78.84 -56.41
CA GLN A 222 65.99 79.17 -56.87
C GLN A 222 66.07 79.12 -58.40
N LEU A 223 65.50 78.20 -59.10
CA LEU A 223 65.41 78.11 -60.54
C LEU A 223 64.64 79.30 -61.11
N GLU A 224 63.51 79.68 -60.50
CA GLU A 224 62.72 80.83 -60.91
C GLU A 224 63.60 82.13 -60.77
N LYS A 225 64.27 82.31 -59.67
CA LYS A 225 65.16 83.44 -59.47
C LYS A 225 66.32 83.49 -60.49
N ILE A 226 66.76 82.30 -60.94
CA ILE A 226 67.83 82.24 -61.99
C ILE A 226 67.19 82.55 -63.37
N ALA A 227 65.98 82.02 -63.69
CA ALA A 227 65.30 82.30 -64.95
C ALA A 227 64.98 83.78 -65.11
N ASP A 228 64.50 84.43 -64.02
CA ASP A 228 64.27 85.91 -64.00
C ASP A 228 65.51 86.75 -64.35
N LYS A 229 66.70 86.27 -64.09
CA LYS A 229 67.94 86.92 -64.47
C LYS A 229 68.24 86.85 -65.99
N PHE A 230 67.64 85.98 -66.72
CA PHE A 230 67.80 85.79 -68.13
C PHE A 230 66.62 86.32 -68.99
N THR A 231 65.53 86.78 -68.37
CA THR A 231 64.46 87.49 -69.07
C THR A 231 64.82 88.97 -69.11
N LEU A 232 65.26 89.38 -70.29
CA LEU A 232 65.39 90.80 -70.72
C LEU A 232 64.09 91.37 -71.05
#